data_ddde6988049aa271e806562e1fb16405
#
_entry.id   ddde6988049aa271e806562e1fb16405
#
_cell.length_a   1.000
_cell.length_b   1.000
_cell.length_c   1.000
_cell.angle_alpha   90.00
_cell.angle_beta   90.00
_cell.angle_gamma   90.00
#
_symmetry.space_group_name_H-M   'P 1'
#
loop_
_entity.id
_entity.type
_entity.pdbx_description
1 polymer ?
#
loop_
_entity_poly.entity_id
_entity_poly.type
_entity_poly.pdbx_seq_one_letter_code
_entity_poly.pdbx_strand_id
1 'polypeptide(L)'
;MPTAQPMQEAEGRRLTHYRIFNEVLNGRNVELLPQLCTQDYVYHGPGGLELEGIDQLRGMIEGYFTAFPDMHMEVEQRVVEGNLISTRWRVTGTHDGPLDGIEPTGRKIDIGGQVIMRFEGTKVAEEWEFFDELAMLKQVGAITE
;
A
#
# COMPACT_ATOMS: atom_id res chain seq x y z
N MET A 1 17.84 14.92 -29.00
CA MET A 1 17.73 13.46 -28.95
C MET A 1 16.87 13.06 -27.80
N PRO A 2 15.76 12.44 -28.06
CA PRO A 2 15.02 11.95 -26.95
C PRO A 2 15.88 10.91 -26.28
N THR A 3 15.91 11.06 -25.07
CA THR A 3 16.89 10.43 -24.31
C THR A 3 16.35 9.14 -23.74
N ALA A 4 17.24 8.24 -23.50
CA ALA A 4 16.91 7.04 -22.75
C ALA A 4 16.41 7.41 -21.33
N GLN A 5 16.68 8.63 -20.87
CA GLN A 5 16.38 9.04 -19.48
C GLN A 5 14.88 8.97 -19.14
N PRO A 6 13.93 9.49 -19.96
CA PRO A 6 12.52 9.31 -19.65
C PRO A 6 12.08 7.86 -19.65
N MET A 7 12.65 7.03 -20.53
CA MET A 7 12.37 5.60 -20.57
C MET A 7 12.95 4.90 -19.35
N GLN A 8 14.15 5.27 -18.94
CA GLN A 8 14.78 4.72 -17.73
C GLN A 8 13.99 5.08 -16.48
N GLU A 9 13.49 6.32 -16.40
CA GLU A 9 12.63 6.72 -15.29
C GLU A 9 11.33 5.93 -15.27
N ALA A 10 10.71 5.72 -16.44
CA ALA A 10 9.48 4.94 -16.54
C ALA A 10 9.70 3.50 -16.08
N GLU A 11 10.81 2.89 -16.49
CA GLU A 11 11.17 1.54 -16.02
C GLU A 11 11.49 1.53 -14.53
N GLY A 12 12.20 2.55 -14.05
CA GLY A 12 12.53 2.69 -12.64
C GLY A 12 11.29 2.84 -11.77
N ARG A 13 10.28 3.59 -12.24
CA ARG A 13 9.01 3.72 -11.52
C ARG A 13 8.26 2.39 -11.47
N ARG A 14 8.24 1.64 -12.56
CA ARG A 14 7.62 0.31 -12.58
C ARG A 14 8.34 -0.65 -11.63
N LEU A 15 9.66 -0.60 -11.59
CA LEU A 15 10.44 -1.41 -10.66
C LEU A 15 10.14 -1.03 -9.21
N THR A 16 10.10 0.25 -8.89
CA THR A 16 9.73 0.72 -7.55
C THR A 16 8.35 0.23 -7.16
N HIS A 17 7.37 0.35 -8.06
CA HIS A 17 6.02 -0.15 -7.84
C HIS A 17 6.03 -1.66 -7.55
N TYR A 18 6.74 -2.43 -8.37
CA TYR A 18 6.87 -3.88 -8.15
C TYR A 18 7.47 -4.17 -6.77
N ARG A 19 8.53 -3.46 -6.39
CA ARG A 19 9.22 -3.69 -5.13
C ARG A 19 8.35 -3.34 -3.92
N ILE A 20 7.53 -2.30 -4.02
CA ILE A 20 6.62 -1.95 -2.93
C ILE A 20 5.63 -3.09 -2.69
N PHE A 21 4.97 -3.60 -3.71
CA PHE A 21 3.99 -4.68 -3.53
C PHE A 21 4.64 -6.01 -3.17
N ASN A 22 5.73 -6.37 -3.81
CA ASN A 22 6.30 -7.72 -3.68
C ASN A 22 7.37 -7.83 -2.60
N GLU A 23 8.19 -6.81 -2.38
CA GLU A 23 9.27 -6.87 -1.40
C GLU A 23 8.87 -6.22 -0.08
N VAL A 24 8.27 -5.03 -0.11
CA VAL A 24 7.85 -4.34 1.11
C VAL A 24 6.61 -5.00 1.71
N LEU A 25 5.54 -5.12 0.94
CA LEU A 25 4.26 -5.61 1.47
C LEU A 25 4.24 -7.14 1.57
N ASN A 26 4.42 -7.86 0.49
CA ASN A 26 4.40 -9.32 0.53
C ASN A 26 5.65 -9.91 1.18
N GLY A 27 6.80 -9.29 0.94
CA GLY A 27 8.08 -9.73 1.50
C GLY A 27 8.35 -9.26 2.93
N ARG A 28 7.49 -8.40 3.49
CA ARG A 28 7.64 -7.85 4.84
C ARG A 28 8.91 -7.02 5.05
N ASN A 29 9.47 -6.43 4.00
CA ASN A 29 10.73 -5.73 4.09
C ASN A 29 10.52 -4.21 4.10
N VAL A 30 10.09 -3.67 5.25
CA VAL A 30 9.86 -2.23 5.41
C VAL A 30 11.16 -1.42 5.39
N GLU A 31 12.30 -2.07 5.55
CA GLU A 31 13.61 -1.39 5.51
C GLU A 31 13.91 -0.82 4.12
N LEU A 32 13.23 -1.27 3.08
CA LEU A 32 13.38 -0.75 1.73
C LEU A 32 12.70 0.60 1.52
N LEU A 33 11.79 1.02 2.38
CA LEU A 33 10.99 2.23 2.17
C LEU A 33 11.85 3.48 1.88
N PRO A 34 12.97 3.74 2.57
CA PRO A 34 13.79 4.92 2.24
C PRO A 34 14.37 4.90 0.83
N GLN A 35 14.53 3.73 0.23
CA GLN A 35 15.01 3.61 -1.16
C GLN A 35 13.88 3.82 -2.18
N LEU A 36 12.64 3.60 -1.77
CA LEU A 36 11.49 3.54 -2.67
C LEU A 36 10.58 4.76 -2.56
N CYS A 37 10.65 5.48 -1.44
CA CYS A 37 9.83 6.65 -1.17
C CYS A 37 10.70 7.86 -0.87
N THR A 38 10.19 9.06 -1.17
CA THR A 38 10.87 10.30 -0.80
C THR A 38 10.74 10.54 0.70
N GLN A 39 11.64 11.36 1.26
CA GLN A 39 11.59 11.67 2.69
C GLN A 39 10.38 12.49 3.07
N ASP A 40 9.89 13.32 2.16
CA ASP A 40 8.70 14.14 2.35
C ASP A 40 7.42 13.47 1.83
N TYR A 41 7.43 12.16 1.73
CA TYR A 41 6.30 11.34 1.30
C TYR A 41 5.02 11.70 2.07
N VAL A 42 3.89 11.73 1.34
CA VAL A 42 2.57 11.98 1.94
C VAL A 42 1.60 10.89 1.48
N TYR A 43 0.84 10.38 2.42
CA TYR A 43 -0.19 9.37 2.17
C TYR A 43 -1.55 9.93 2.53
N HIS A 44 -2.50 9.79 1.61
CA HIS A 44 -3.90 10.14 1.83
C HIS A 44 -4.73 8.85 1.78
N GLY A 45 -5.29 8.46 2.91
CA GLY A 45 -6.03 7.21 3.03
C GLY A 45 -7.51 7.43 3.28
N PRO A 46 -8.24 6.31 3.45
CA PRO A 46 -9.67 6.36 3.73
C PRO A 46 -9.98 7.11 5.02
N GLY A 47 -11.16 7.72 5.07
CA GLY A 47 -11.61 8.41 6.27
C GLY A 47 -10.87 9.69 6.60
N GLY A 48 -10.16 10.27 5.61
CA GLY A 48 -9.40 11.48 5.81
C GLY A 48 -8.04 11.27 6.48
N LEU A 49 -7.59 10.03 6.60
CA LEU A 49 -6.27 9.73 7.14
C LEU A 49 -5.19 10.37 6.27
N GLU A 50 -4.28 11.09 6.91
CA GLU A 50 -3.11 11.66 6.24
C GLU A 50 -1.87 11.32 7.05
N LEU A 51 -0.86 10.77 6.38
CA LEU A 51 0.42 10.45 6.98
C LEU A 51 1.52 11.23 6.27
N GLU A 52 2.51 11.67 7.02
CA GLU A 52 3.66 12.40 6.49
C GLU A 52 4.95 11.69 6.87
N GLY A 53 5.78 11.44 5.85
CA GLY A 53 7.09 10.84 6.03
C GLY A 53 7.06 9.33 6.12
N ILE A 54 8.26 8.78 5.97
CA ILE A 54 8.46 7.32 5.88
C ILE A 54 8.14 6.63 7.20
N ASP A 55 8.44 7.27 8.34
CA ASP A 55 8.21 6.63 9.64
C ASP A 55 6.73 6.39 9.91
N GLN A 56 5.87 7.36 9.53
CA GLN A 56 4.43 7.18 9.69
C GLN A 56 3.89 6.13 8.74
N LEU A 57 4.38 6.09 7.50
CA LEU A 57 4.03 5.05 6.55
C LEU A 57 4.43 3.67 7.06
N ARG A 58 5.65 3.55 7.57
CA ARG A 58 6.14 2.29 8.16
C ARG A 58 5.23 1.83 9.29
N GLY A 59 4.86 2.75 10.18
CA GLY A 59 3.99 2.42 11.32
C GLY A 59 2.65 1.86 10.87
N MET A 60 2.06 2.45 9.84
CA MET A 60 0.80 1.96 9.28
C MET A 60 0.96 0.56 8.70
N ILE A 61 1.99 0.35 7.91
CA ILE A 61 2.26 -0.95 7.28
C ILE A 61 2.48 -2.02 8.34
N GLU A 62 3.32 -1.74 9.34
CA GLU A 62 3.61 -2.69 10.41
C GLU A 62 2.35 -3.00 11.24
N GLY A 63 1.46 -2.04 11.41
CA GLY A 63 0.17 -2.26 12.05
C GLY A 63 -0.67 -3.29 11.31
N TYR A 64 -0.69 -3.23 9.99
CA TYR A 64 -1.40 -4.23 9.17
C TYR A 64 -0.71 -5.60 9.23
N PHE A 65 0.62 -5.65 9.26
CA PHE A 65 1.33 -6.92 9.42
C PHE A 65 1.01 -7.57 10.77
N THR A 66 0.88 -6.77 11.82
CA THR A 66 0.49 -7.28 13.15
C THR A 66 -0.95 -7.81 13.12
N ALA A 67 -1.86 -7.05 12.52
CA ALA A 67 -3.27 -7.45 12.46
C ALA A 67 -3.50 -8.67 11.57
N PHE A 68 -2.78 -8.73 10.45
CA PHE A 68 -2.91 -9.79 9.46
C PHE A 68 -1.53 -10.36 9.12
N PRO A 69 -0.97 -11.26 9.97
CA PRO A 69 0.40 -11.75 9.77
C PRO A 69 0.61 -12.49 8.44
N ASP A 70 -0.45 -13.07 7.90
CA ASP A 70 -0.45 -13.79 6.63
C ASP A 70 -0.96 -12.98 5.45
N MET A 71 -1.05 -11.64 5.59
CA MET A 71 -1.61 -10.84 4.50
C MET A 71 -0.83 -10.99 3.21
N HIS A 72 -1.58 -11.03 2.12
CA HIS A 72 -1.04 -11.12 0.78
C HIS A 72 -1.73 -10.13 -0.14
N MET A 73 -0.94 -9.35 -0.86
CA MET A 73 -1.42 -8.35 -1.80
C MET A 73 -1.27 -8.87 -3.22
N GLU A 74 -2.30 -8.67 -4.03
CA GLU A 74 -2.26 -8.95 -5.46
C GLU A 74 -2.54 -7.66 -6.24
N VAL A 75 -1.69 -7.37 -7.22
CA VAL A 75 -1.94 -6.30 -8.18
C VAL A 75 -2.82 -6.89 -9.27
N GLU A 76 -4.05 -6.42 -9.36
CA GLU A 76 -5.01 -6.92 -10.35
C GLU A 76 -4.94 -6.13 -11.65
N GLN A 77 -4.67 -4.83 -11.55
CA GLN A 77 -4.60 -3.97 -12.72
C GLN A 77 -3.74 -2.76 -12.42
N ARG A 78 -2.95 -2.35 -13.38
CA ARG A 78 -2.08 -1.19 -13.27
C ARG A 78 -2.22 -0.32 -14.50
N VAL A 79 -2.41 0.97 -14.28
CA VAL A 79 -2.49 1.97 -15.35
C VAL A 79 -1.41 3.02 -15.08
N VAL A 80 -0.62 3.31 -16.10
CA VAL A 80 0.51 4.23 -15.98
C VAL A 80 0.30 5.41 -16.90
N GLU A 81 0.43 6.62 -16.36
CA GLU A 81 0.44 7.85 -17.15
C GLU A 81 1.48 8.80 -16.56
N GLY A 82 2.54 9.06 -17.31
CA GLY A 82 3.62 9.95 -16.85
C GLY A 82 4.21 9.46 -15.53
N ASN A 83 4.20 10.34 -14.53
CA ASN A 83 4.72 10.03 -13.21
C ASN A 83 3.66 9.48 -12.24
N LEU A 84 2.52 9.02 -12.77
CA LEU A 84 1.44 8.43 -11.96
C LEU A 84 1.28 6.96 -12.30
N ILE A 85 1.10 6.14 -11.28
CA ILE A 85 0.70 4.74 -11.44
C ILE A 85 -0.55 4.52 -10.60
N SER A 86 -1.64 4.11 -11.26
CA SER A 86 -2.88 3.76 -10.59
C SER A 86 -2.99 2.25 -10.54
N THR A 87 -3.29 1.71 -9.36
CA THR A 87 -3.27 0.26 -9.13
C THR A 87 -4.57 -0.18 -8.48
N ARG A 88 -5.22 -1.17 -9.08
CA ARG A 88 -6.31 -1.90 -8.43
C ARG A 88 -5.71 -3.15 -7.81
N TRP A 89 -5.90 -3.29 -6.52
CA TRP A 89 -5.30 -4.40 -5.77
C TRP A 89 -6.33 -5.13 -4.94
N ARG A 90 -5.96 -6.32 -4.52
CA ARG A 90 -6.74 -7.17 -3.64
C ARG A 90 -5.85 -7.64 -2.50
N VAL A 91 -6.38 -7.67 -1.29
CA VAL A 91 -5.66 -8.19 -0.13
C VAL A 91 -6.47 -9.28 0.53
N THR A 92 -5.78 -10.34 0.94
CA THR A 92 -6.33 -11.41 1.76
C THR A 92 -5.50 -11.54 3.02
N GLY A 93 -6.08 -12.05 4.07
CA GLY A 93 -5.38 -12.28 5.33
C GLY A 93 -6.30 -12.83 6.41
N THR A 94 -5.71 -13.16 7.54
CA THR A 94 -6.43 -13.67 8.73
C THR A 94 -6.20 -12.72 9.89
N HIS A 95 -7.27 -12.32 10.55
CA HIS A 95 -7.23 -11.39 11.67
C HIS A 95 -6.73 -12.09 12.94
N ASP A 96 -5.41 -12.20 13.05
CA ASP A 96 -4.73 -12.88 14.16
C ASP A 96 -4.00 -11.95 15.11
N GLY A 97 -4.06 -10.65 14.89
CA GLY A 97 -3.52 -9.62 15.78
C GLY A 97 -4.49 -8.46 15.93
N PRO A 98 -4.26 -7.56 16.89
CA PRO A 98 -5.17 -6.43 17.10
C PRO A 98 -5.18 -5.50 15.88
N LEU A 99 -6.37 -4.97 15.57
CA LEU A 99 -6.60 -4.01 14.49
C LEU A 99 -7.32 -2.80 15.08
N ASP A 100 -6.60 -1.68 15.26
CA ASP A 100 -7.17 -0.43 15.80
C ASP A 100 -8.05 -0.65 17.04
N GLY A 101 -7.53 -1.43 17.99
CA GLY A 101 -8.26 -1.74 19.22
C GLY A 101 -9.25 -2.90 19.11
N ILE A 102 -9.41 -3.47 17.93
CA ILE A 102 -10.25 -4.65 17.72
C ILE A 102 -9.43 -5.89 18.02
N GLU A 103 -9.90 -6.70 18.99
CA GLU A 103 -9.23 -7.93 19.36
C GLU A 103 -9.22 -8.93 18.20
N PRO A 104 -8.19 -9.79 18.10
CA PRO A 104 -8.10 -10.79 17.04
C PRO A 104 -9.32 -11.70 17.01
N THR A 105 -9.92 -11.88 15.84
CA THR A 105 -11.12 -12.68 15.67
C THR A 105 -10.86 -14.01 14.96
N GLY A 106 -9.68 -14.19 14.37
CA GLY A 106 -9.37 -15.35 13.55
C GLY A 106 -10.12 -15.40 12.22
N ARG A 107 -10.87 -14.35 11.89
CA ARG A 107 -11.66 -14.30 10.65
C ARG A 107 -10.77 -13.86 9.48
N LYS A 108 -11.17 -14.29 8.30
CA LYS A 108 -10.44 -13.96 7.06
C LYS A 108 -11.01 -12.72 6.41
N ILE A 109 -10.13 -11.93 5.82
CA ILE A 109 -10.51 -10.80 4.97
C ILE A 109 -10.15 -11.09 3.52
N ASP A 110 -10.94 -10.49 2.64
CA ASP A 110 -10.72 -10.51 1.19
C ASP A 110 -11.35 -9.25 0.65
N ILE A 111 -10.54 -8.23 0.46
CA ILE A 111 -11.03 -6.90 0.06
C ILE A 111 -10.17 -6.33 -1.06
N GLY A 112 -10.76 -5.41 -1.80
CA GLY A 112 -10.08 -4.67 -2.85
C GLY A 112 -9.87 -3.22 -2.50
N GLY A 113 -8.97 -2.60 -3.22
CA GLY A 113 -8.68 -1.19 -3.10
C GLY A 113 -8.07 -0.62 -4.35
N GLN A 114 -7.85 0.68 -4.31
CA GLN A 114 -7.29 1.45 -5.41
C GLN A 114 -6.31 2.45 -4.84
N VAL A 115 -5.12 2.53 -5.41
CA VAL A 115 -4.12 3.51 -5.01
C VAL A 115 -3.59 4.21 -6.24
N ILE A 116 -3.39 5.53 -6.13
CA ILE A 116 -2.65 6.30 -7.13
C ILE A 116 -1.35 6.71 -6.47
N MET A 117 -0.23 6.34 -7.10
CA MET A 117 1.11 6.72 -6.68
C MET A 117 1.63 7.82 -7.59
N ARG A 118 2.09 8.93 -7.00
CA ARG A 118 2.81 9.97 -7.73
C ARG A 118 4.31 9.83 -7.43
N PHE A 119 5.10 9.85 -8.49
CA PHE A 119 6.54 9.67 -8.38
C PHE A 119 7.30 10.99 -8.59
N GLU A 120 8.40 11.13 -7.86
CA GLU A 120 9.45 12.09 -8.15
C GLU A 120 10.69 11.29 -8.51
N GLY A 121 11.11 11.40 -9.78
CA GLY A 121 12.09 10.47 -10.31
C GLY A 121 11.53 9.06 -10.27
N THR A 122 12.20 8.17 -9.57
CA THR A 122 11.79 6.77 -9.42
C THR A 122 11.26 6.45 -8.01
N LYS A 123 11.10 7.47 -7.16
CA LYS A 123 10.60 7.29 -5.80
C LYS A 123 9.16 7.77 -5.68
N VAL A 124 8.37 7.07 -4.86
CA VAL A 124 7.00 7.50 -4.57
C VAL A 124 7.05 8.69 -3.63
N ALA A 125 6.39 9.79 -4.02
CA ALA A 125 6.34 11.01 -3.24
C ALA A 125 4.99 11.22 -2.57
N GLU A 126 3.94 10.71 -3.17
CA GLU A 126 2.58 10.91 -2.67
C GLU A 126 1.66 9.79 -3.14
N GLU A 127 0.74 9.38 -2.26
CA GLU A 127 -0.24 8.36 -2.58
C GLU A 127 -1.63 8.78 -2.15
N TRP A 128 -2.62 8.39 -2.94
CA TRP A 128 -4.05 8.50 -2.61
C TRP A 128 -4.63 7.10 -2.67
N GLU A 129 -5.15 6.61 -1.55
CA GLU A 129 -5.63 5.24 -1.46
C GLU A 129 -7.03 5.19 -0.88
N PHE A 130 -7.88 4.39 -1.51
CA PHE A 130 -9.18 4.01 -0.98
C PHE A 130 -9.30 2.50 -1.03
N PHE A 131 -9.82 1.93 0.03
CA PHE A 131 -10.14 0.52 0.06
C PHE A 131 -11.45 0.34 0.81
N ASP A 132 -12.02 -0.85 0.72
CA ASP A 132 -13.32 -1.15 1.27
C ASP A 132 -13.23 -1.43 2.77
N GLU A 133 -13.06 -0.35 3.57
CA GLU A 133 -12.96 -0.45 5.02
C GLU A 133 -14.22 -1.07 5.64
N LEU A 134 -15.40 -0.73 5.11
CA LEU A 134 -16.64 -1.28 5.63
C LEU A 134 -16.68 -2.80 5.45
N ALA A 135 -16.28 -3.30 4.28
CA ALA A 135 -16.21 -4.73 4.05
C ALA A 135 -15.20 -5.38 4.99
N MET A 136 -14.03 -4.76 5.20
CA MET A 136 -13.04 -5.28 6.14
C MET A 136 -13.61 -5.39 7.55
N LEU A 137 -14.27 -4.35 8.04
CA LEU A 137 -14.85 -4.34 9.38
C LEU A 137 -15.98 -5.37 9.54
N LYS A 138 -16.79 -5.56 8.50
CA LYS A 138 -17.80 -6.60 8.49
C LYS A 138 -17.18 -8.00 8.49
N GLN A 139 -16.15 -8.21 7.68
CA GLN A 139 -15.49 -9.51 7.57
C GLN A 139 -14.80 -9.92 8.86
N VAL A 140 -14.18 -8.97 9.57
CA VAL A 140 -13.58 -9.28 10.89
C VAL A 140 -14.64 -9.32 12.00
N GLY A 141 -15.88 -8.99 11.70
CA GLY A 141 -16.98 -9.06 12.68
C GLY A 141 -17.08 -7.87 13.62
N ALA A 142 -16.38 -6.77 13.33
CA ALA A 142 -16.45 -5.55 14.14
C ALA A 142 -17.76 -4.79 13.91
N ILE A 143 -18.37 -4.97 12.75
CA ILE A 143 -19.66 -4.38 12.38
C ILE A 143 -20.60 -5.50 11.96
N THR A 144 -21.77 -5.52 12.54
CA THR A 144 -22.85 -6.43 12.13
C THR A 144 -23.92 -5.64 11.39
N GLU A 145 -24.61 -6.28 10.48
CA GLU A 145 -25.72 -5.63 9.79
C GLU A 145 -26.96 -5.54 10.64
#